data_cddeccba0f53b712e3d4ddfdac793ae0
#
_entry.id   cddeccba0f53b712e3d4ddfdac793ae0
#
_cell.length_a   1.000
_cell.length_b   1.000
_cell.length_c   1.000
_cell.angle_alpha   90.00
_cell.angle_beta   90.00
_cell.angle_gamma   90.00
#
_symmetry.space_group_name_H-M   'P 1'
#
loop_
_entity.id
_entity.type
_entity.pdbx_description
1 polymer ?
#
loop_
_entity_poly.entity_id
_entity_poly.type
_entity_poly.pdbx_seq_one_letter_code
_entity_poly.pdbx_strand_id
1 'polypeptide(L)'
;KLDKNVIDRRMNILTAEGIKFEMGVEIDVNHLPEGFDAYCICTGTPAARDLSIPGRDLKGIYFALEMLAQQNRILEGQTFSKDKLVNAKGKKVLVIGGGDTGSDCIGTSVRQGATSVTQIEIMPQPPVGHNPSTPWPQWPVVLKTTSSHEEGCIRRWCLTSNQFLGKNGNVTGVEVEEVEWIPATDGGRPTLKPTGKKEVIEADMVLLAMGFLKPEQPNFADNVFLAGDAATGASLVVRAMAGG
;
A
#
# COMPACT_ATOMS: atom_id res chain seq x y z
N LYS A 1 8.92 3.09 11.10
CA LYS A 1 10.26 2.53 10.84
C LYS A 1 11.33 3.60 10.72
N LEU A 2 11.00 4.78 10.19
CA LEU A 2 11.90 5.94 10.22
C LEU A 2 11.90 6.53 11.63
N ASP A 3 13.09 6.76 12.19
CA ASP A 3 13.24 7.45 13.48
C ASP A 3 12.65 8.87 13.36
N LYS A 4 11.77 9.22 14.28
CA LYS A 4 11.08 10.52 14.27
C LYS A 4 12.04 11.69 14.39
N ASN A 5 13.17 11.53 15.05
CA ASN A 5 14.22 12.55 15.15
C ASN A 5 14.71 13.04 13.78
N VAL A 6 14.64 12.17 12.74
CA VAL A 6 15.00 12.57 11.36
C VAL A 6 13.99 13.58 10.82
N ILE A 7 12.70 13.35 11.09
CA ILE A 7 11.61 14.25 10.68
C ILE A 7 11.72 15.56 11.47
N ASP A 8 11.89 15.48 12.78
CA ASP A 8 11.99 16.65 13.66
C ASP A 8 13.17 17.54 13.25
N ARG A 9 14.33 16.94 12.96
CA ARG A 9 15.49 17.67 12.43
C ARG A 9 15.15 18.39 11.12
N ARG A 10 14.45 17.74 10.19
CA ARG A 10 14.07 18.36 8.92
C ARG A 10 13.09 19.51 9.11
N MET A 11 12.09 19.32 9.96
CA MET A 11 11.11 20.35 10.30
C MET A 11 11.79 21.59 10.91
N ASN A 12 12.74 21.39 11.82
CA ASN A 12 13.50 22.49 12.44
C ASN A 12 14.32 23.29 11.41
N ILE A 13 14.94 22.58 10.44
CA ILE A 13 15.69 23.25 9.34
C ILE A 13 14.74 24.10 8.49
N LEU A 14 13.63 23.52 8.05
CA LEU A 14 12.66 24.23 7.21
C LEU A 14 12.06 25.45 7.93
N THR A 15 11.79 25.33 9.22
CA THR A 15 11.32 26.45 10.05
C THR A 15 12.37 27.54 10.14
N ALA A 16 13.66 27.17 10.32
CA ALA A 16 14.75 28.14 10.34
C ALA A 16 14.99 28.82 8.99
N GLU A 17 14.65 28.18 7.89
CA GLU A 17 14.63 28.73 6.53
C GLU A 17 13.42 29.65 6.28
N GLY A 18 12.50 29.80 7.24
CA GLY A 18 11.36 30.71 7.17
C GLY A 18 10.06 30.06 6.68
N ILE A 19 10.02 28.74 6.51
CA ILE A 19 8.78 28.04 6.15
C ILE A 19 7.83 28.03 7.35
N LYS A 20 6.58 28.43 7.12
CA LYS A 20 5.52 28.42 8.12
C LYS A 20 4.67 27.17 7.95
N PHE A 21 4.42 26.48 9.06
CA PHE A 21 3.57 25.29 9.09
C PHE A 21 2.26 25.61 9.82
N GLU A 22 1.14 25.42 9.13
CA GLU A 22 -0.20 25.53 9.71
C GLU A 22 -0.79 24.13 9.85
N MET A 23 -0.78 23.64 11.07
CA MET A 23 -1.22 22.27 11.39
C MET A 23 -2.71 22.25 11.76
N GLY A 24 -3.40 21.11 11.43
CA GLY A 24 -4.81 20.93 11.76
C GLY A 24 -5.76 21.75 10.87
N VAL A 25 -5.28 22.28 9.76
CA VAL A 25 -6.08 23.00 8.76
C VAL A 25 -6.34 22.04 7.60
N GLU A 26 -7.61 21.83 7.26
CA GLU A 26 -8.03 21.12 6.07
C GLU A 26 -8.32 22.13 4.95
N ILE A 27 -7.69 21.93 3.80
CA ILE A 27 -7.87 22.80 2.63
C ILE A 27 -8.56 22.01 1.53
N ASP A 28 -9.69 22.51 1.05
CA ASP A 28 -10.31 22.03 -0.16
C ASP A 28 -9.51 22.51 -1.38
N VAL A 29 -8.97 21.57 -2.14
CA VAL A 29 -8.17 21.86 -3.34
C VAL A 29 -8.97 22.59 -4.45
N ASN A 30 -10.30 22.55 -4.38
CA ASN A 30 -11.16 23.30 -5.28
C ASN A 30 -11.42 24.75 -4.80
N HIS A 31 -11.08 25.07 -3.57
CA HIS A 31 -11.28 26.38 -2.92
C HIS A 31 -10.02 26.77 -2.15
N LEU A 32 -8.96 27.07 -2.90
CA LEU A 32 -7.67 27.45 -2.32
C LEU A 32 -7.76 28.80 -1.58
N PRO A 33 -7.02 28.96 -0.46
CA PRO A 33 -7.01 30.21 0.30
C PRO A 33 -6.47 31.37 -0.52
N GLU A 34 -7.00 32.56 -0.34
CA GLU A 34 -6.53 33.78 -1.02
C GLU A 34 -5.20 34.30 -0.46
N GLY A 35 -4.54 35.16 -1.23
CA GLY A 35 -3.36 35.91 -0.77
C GLY A 35 -2.01 35.23 -1.07
N PHE A 36 -1.99 34.23 -1.95
CA PHE A 36 -0.78 33.57 -2.43
C PHE A 36 -0.59 33.79 -3.93
N ASP A 37 0.64 34.02 -4.35
CA ASP A 37 1.00 34.19 -5.78
C ASP A 37 0.92 32.86 -6.54
N ALA A 38 1.24 31.73 -5.87
CA ALA A 38 1.21 30.40 -6.42
C ALA A 38 0.90 29.33 -5.34
N TYR A 39 0.42 28.19 -5.79
CA TYR A 39 0.10 27.04 -4.95
C TYR A 39 0.83 25.79 -5.44
N CYS A 40 1.33 25.01 -4.52
CA CYS A 40 1.89 23.69 -4.84
C CYS A 40 1.16 22.61 -4.04
N ILE A 41 0.44 21.74 -4.74
CA ILE A 41 -0.33 20.66 -4.15
C ILE A 41 0.54 19.39 -4.05
N CYS A 42 0.87 18.99 -2.82
CA CYS A 42 1.72 17.84 -2.51
C CYS A 42 0.99 16.80 -1.66
N THR A 43 -0.31 16.62 -1.84
CA THR A 43 -1.18 15.78 -1.00
C THR A 43 -0.99 14.27 -1.20
N GLY A 44 -0.18 13.87 -2.17
CA GLY A 44 0.07 12.46 -2.47
C GLY A 44 -1.12 11.75 -3.12
N THR A 45 -1.22 10.44 -2.91
CA THR A 45 -2.27 9.56 -3.47
C THR A 45 -2.89 8.72 -2.35
N PRO A 46 -3.79 9.28 -1.53
CA PRO A 46 -4.32 8.59 -0.36
C PRO A 46 -5.36 7.50 -0.68
N ALA A 47 -5.98 7.53 -1.87
CA ALA A 47 -7.03 6.59 -2.24
C ALA A 47 -6.46 5.20 -2.55
N ALA A 48 -6.71 4.23 -1.67
CA ALA A 48 -6.29 2.85 -1.89
C ALA A 48 -7.13 2.16 -2.96
N ARG A 49 -6.52 1.23 -3.71
CA ARG A 49 -7.27 0.31 -4.58
C ARG A 49 -8.06 -0.65 -3.73
N ASP A 50 -9.32 -0.79 -4.03
CA ASP A 50 -10.21 -1.76 -3.39
C ASP A 50 -10.36 -3.03 -4.23
N LEU A 51 -10.88 -4.09 -3.61
CA LEU A 51 -11.15 -5.37 -4.21
C LEU A 51 -12.65 -5.66 -4.10
N SER A 52 -13.40 -5.23 -5.11
CA SER A 52 -14.86 -5.35 -5.15
C SER A 52 -15.30 -6.77 -5.55
N ILE A 53 -15.07 -7.74 -4.65
CA ILE A 53 -15.47 -9.14 -4.80
C ILE A 53 -16.50 -9.52 -3.71
N PRO A 54 -17.27 -10.60 -3.88
CA PRO A 54 -18.22 -11.06 -2.87
C PRO A 54 -17.60 -11.18 -1.48
N GLY A 55 -18.31 -10.74 -0.46
CA GLY A 55 -17.88 -10.78 0.95
C GLY A 55 -16.98 -9.62 1.38
N ARG A 56 -16.79 -8.56 0.55
CA ARG A 56 -15.95 -7.39 0.89
C ARG A 56 -16.41 -6.65 2.15
N ASP A 57 -17.66 -6.75 2.50
CA ASP A 57 -18.31 -6.13 3.66
C ASP A 57 -18.10 -6.89 5.00
N LEU A 58 -17.48 -8.07 4.96
CA LEU A 58 -17.15 -8.84 6.15
C LEU A 58 -16.15 -8.08 7.04
N LYS A 59 -16.36 -8.18 8.35
CA LYS A 59 -15.40 -7.64 9.34
C LYS A 59 -14.08 -8.41 9.28
N GLY A 60 -12.99 -7.69 9.49
CA GLY A 60 -11.64 -8.27 9.45
C GLY A 60 -10.90 -8.02 8.14
N ILE A 61 -11.52 -7.31 7.19
CA ILE A 61 -10.91 -6.91 5.93
C ILE A 61 -10.64 -5.40 5.98
N TYR A 62 -9.37 -5.01 5.92
CA TYR A 62 -8.91 -3.63 6.08
C TYR A 62 -8.02 -3.21 4.92
N PHE A 63 -8.00 -1.92 4.63
CA PHE A 63 -6.91 -1.37 3.84
C PHE A 63 -5.61 -1.38 4.65
N ALA A 64 -4.50 -1.64 3.99
CA ALA A 64 -3.18 -1.71 4.62
C ALA A 64 -2.86 -0.48 5.46
N LEU A 65 -3.18 0.73 4.94
CA LEU A 65 -2.91 1.99 5.64
C LEU A 65 -3.73 2.17 6.92
N GLU A 66 -4.89 1.55 7.05
CA GLU A 66 -5.66 1.60 8.30
C GLU A 66 -4.85 1.01 9.46
N MET A 67 -4.25 -0.16 9.24
CA MET A 67 -3.38 -0.81 10.21
C MET A 67 -2.06 -0.05 10.41
N LEU A 68 -1.40 0.34 9.32
CA LEU A 68 -0.07 0.94 9.38
C LEU A 68 -0.10 2.34 10.01
N ALA A 69 -1.09 3.17 9.63
CA ALA A 69 -1.27 4.49 10.24
C ALA A 69 -1.65 4.39 11.72
N GLN A 70 -2.56 3.45 12.06
CA GLN A 70 -2.94 3.22 13.45
C GLN A 70 -1.74 2.76 14.28
N GLN A 71 -0.90 1.84 13.76
CA GLN A 71 0.30 1.39 14.45
C GLN A 71 1.29 2.54 14.71
N ASN A 72 1.47 3.44 13.74
CA ASN A 72 2.31 4.62 13.95
C ASN A 72 1.79 5.51 15.10
N ARG A 73 0.48 5.77 15.11
CA ARG A 73 -0.17 6.57 16.18
C ARG A 73 -0.04 5.91 17.55
N ILE A 74 -0.14 4.58 17.62
CA ILE A 74 0.08 3.82 18.86
C ILE A 74 1.52 4.00 19.34
N LEU A 75 2.51 3.94 18.45
CA LEU A 75 3.91 4.19 18.80
C LEU A 75 4.19 5.63 19.24
N GLU A 76 3.33 6.56 18.86
CA GLU A 76 3.33 7.96 19.31
C GLU A 76 2.53 8.17 20.61
N GLY A 77 2.05 7.09 21.24
CA GLY A 77 1.35 7.14 22.52
C GLY A 77 -0.18 7.29 22.43
N GLN A 78 -0.77 7.26 21.21
CA GLN A 78 -2.22 7.29 21.09
C GLN A 78 -2.84 5.95 21.46
N THR A 79 -3.99 6.00 22.08
CA THR A 79 -4.78 4.81 22.46
C THR A 79 -6.03 4.70 21.60
N PHE A 80 -6.42 3.48 21.30
CA PHE A 80 -7.63 3.18 20.52
C PHE A 80 -8.53 2.24 21.32
N SER A 81 -9.83 2.42 21.20
CA SER A 81 -10.82 1.49 21.76
C SER A 81 -10.73 0.12 21.05
N LYS A 82 -11.05 -0.94 21.76
CA LYS A 82 -10.91 -2.33 21.26
C LYS A 82 -11.67 -2.59 19.96
N ASP A 83 -12.81 -1.96 19.79
CA ASP A 83 -13.66 -2.05 18.59
C ASP A 83 -13.06 -1.37 17.36
N LYS A 84 -12.19 -0.37 17.56
CA LYS A 84 -11.49 0.36 16.49
C LYS A 84 -10.07 -0.12 16.26
N LEU A 85 -9.60 -1.04 17.09
CA LEU A 85 -8.22 -1.51 17.03
C LEU A 85 -8.05 -2.58 15.95
N VAL A 86 -7.27 -2.26 14.91
CA VAL A 86 -6.80 -3.20 13.90
C VAL A 86 -5.55 -3.90 14.45
N ASN A 87 -5.70 -5.14 14.89
CA ASN A 87 -4.63 -5.88 15.55
C ASN A 87 -4.57 -7.32 15.07
N ALA A 88 -3.38 -7.76 14.69
CA ALA A 88 -3.10 -9.08 14.17
C ALA A 88 -2.82 -10.16 15.25
N LYS A 89 -2.78 -9.78 16.52
CA LYS A 89 -2.44 -10.70 17.62
C LYS A 89 -3.32 -11.94 17.61
N GLY A 90 -2.70 -13.12 17.52
CA GLY A 90 -3.38 -14.41 17.56
C GLY A 90 -4.19 -14.74 16.30
N LYS A 91 -4.03 -13.98 15.21
CA LYS A 91 -4.78 -14.15 13.96
C LYS A 91 -3.93 -14.78 12.86
N LYS A 92 -4.59 -15.50 11.95
CA LYS A 92 -4.07 -15.82 10.61
C LYS A 92 -4.29 -14.61 9.73
N VAL A 93 -3.22 -14.01 9.24
CA VAL A 93 -3.26 -12.79 8.41
C VAL A 93 -2.95 -13.11 6.96
N LEU A 94 -3.83 -12.66 6.06
CA LEU A 94 -3.58 -12.67 4.62
C LEU A 94 -3.32 -11.24 4.14
N VAL A 95 -2.19 -11.03 3.47
CA VAL A 95 -1.83 -9.76 2.81
C VAL A 95 -2.01 -9.94 1.31
N ILE A 96 -2.85 -9.13 0.69
CA ILE A 96 -3.08 -9.14 -0.76
C ILE A 96 -2.31 -7.99 -1.39
N GLY A 97 -1.26 -8.33 -2.14
CA GLY A 97 -0.35 -7.41 -2.81
C GLY A 97 1.12 -7.60 -2.40
N GLY A 98 2.01 -7.58 -3.39
CA GLY A 98 3.44 -7.90 -3.26
C GLY A 98 4.39 -6.70 -3.12
N GLY A 99 3.87 -5.47 -3.04
CA GLY A 99 4.67 -4.25 -2.94
C GLY A 99 5.19 -3.92 -1.54
N ASP A 100 5.83 -2.75 -1.39
CA ASP A 100 6.43 -2.30 -0.13
C ASP A 100 5.38 -2.13 0.98
N THR A 101 4.17 -1.68 0.66
CA THR A 101 3.05 -1.60 1.61
C THR A 101 2.68 -2.99 2.16
N GLY A 102 2.66 -4.01 1.30
CA GLY A 102 2.43 -5.40 1.70
C GLY A 102 3.53 -5.90 2.64
N SER A 103 4.78 -5.60 2.32
CA SER A 103 5.92 -5.92 3.18
C SER A 103 5.80 -5.28 4.57
N ASP A 104 5.40 -4.01 4.65
CA ASP A 104 5.17 -3.33 5.93
C ASP A 104 4.03 -3.96 6.73
N CYS A 105 2.98 -4.41 6.07
CA CYS A 105 1.89 -5.17 6.70
C CYS A 105 2.39 -6.49 7.29
N ILE A 106 3.26 -7.22 6.59
CA ILE A 106 3.85 -8.47 7.06
C ILE A 106 4.60 -8.24 8.37
N GLY A 107 5.63 -7.39 8.36
CA GLY A 107 6.43 -7.13 9.55
C GLY A 107 5.61 -6.56 10.71
N THR A 108 4.62 -5.70 10.43
CA THR A 108 3.72 -5.19 11.47
C THR A 108 2.86 -6.31 12.07
N SER A 109 2.31 -7.20 11.24
CA SER A 109 1.50 -8.33 11.70
C SER A 109 2.31 -9.31 12.56
N VAL A 110 3.53 -9.64 12.13
CA VAL A 110 4.46 -10.51 12.89
C VAL A 110 4.77 -9.89 14.26
N ARG A 111 5.16 -8.62 14.30
CA ARG A 111 5.46 -7.91 15.56
C ARG A 111 4.26 -7.74 16.48
N GLN A 112 3.03 -7.70 15.93
CA GLN A 112 1.81 -7.72 16.72
C GLN A 112 1.46 -9.12 17.27
N GLY A 113 2.15 -10.18 16.83
CA GLY A 113 1.95 -11.56 17.28
C GLY A 113 0.87 -12.31 16.48
N ALA A 114 0.83 -12.14 15.18
CA ALA A 114 0.05 -13.00 14.29
C ALA A 114 0.49 -14.46 14.41
N THR A 115 -0.45 -15.40 14.31
CA THR A 115 -0.14 -16.85 14.33
C THR A 115 0.47 -17.32 13.02
N SER A 116 0.10 -16.68 11.93
CA SER A 116 0.69 -16.88 10.60
C SER A 116 0.44 -15.64 9.74
N VAL A 117 1.36 -15.38 8.80
CA VAL A 117 1.20 -14.34 7.79
C VAL A 117 1.45 -14.96 6.43
N THR A 118 0.47 -14.84 5.54
CA THR A 118 0.58 -15.24 4.14
C THR A 118 0.45 -14.00 3.26
N GLN A 119 1.32 -13.85 2.28
CA GLN A 119 1.23 -12.82 1.25
C GLN A 119 0.92 -13.47 -0.10
N ILE A 120 -0.05 -12.93 -0.81
CA ILE A 120 -0.35 -13.32 -2.19
C ILE A 120 -0.15 -12.17 -3.15
N GLU A 121 0.32 -12.51 -4.35
CA GLU A 121 0.53 -11.58 -5.44
C GLU A 121 -0.07 -12.16 -6.74
N ILE A 122 -0.77 -11.33 -7.49
CA ILE A 122 -1.34 -11.72 -8.79
C ILE A 122 -0.28 -11.88 -9.86
N MET A 123 0.83 -11.15 -9.74
CA MET A 123 1.95 -11.23 -10.68
C MET A 123 2.78 -12.50 -10.48
N PRO A 124 3.50 -12.95 -11.50
CA PRO A 124 4.47 -14.03 -11.36
C PRO A 124 5.59 -13.66 -10.36
N GLN A 125 6.18 -14.68 -9.76
CA GLN A 125 7.34 -14.48 -8.91
C GLN A 125 8.47 -13.83 -9.73
N PRO A 126 9.00 -12.69 -9.29
CA PRO A 126 10.15 -12.11 -9.95
C PRO A 126 11.38 -13.03 -9.88
N PRO A 127 12.27 -12.99 -10.88
CA PRO A 127 13.47 -13.81 -10.89
C PRO A 127 14.40 -13.46 -9.72
N VAL A 128 15.14 -14.47 -9.25
CA VAL A 128 16.19 -14.27 -8.25
C VAL A 128 17.46 -13.81 -8.98
N GLY A 129 17.95 -12.61 -8.64
CA GLY A 129 19.15 -12.07 -9.23
C GLY A 129 18.95 -11.33 -10.56
N HIS A 130 20.03 -11.22 -11.33
CA HIS A 130 20.05 -10.44 -12.56
C HIS A 130 19.10 -11.00 -13.62
N ASN A 131 18.33 -10.11 -14.22
CA ASN A 131 17.37 -10.44 -15.29
C ASN A 131 17.77 -9.71 -16.58
N PRO A 132 18.10 -10.45 -17.67
CA PRO A 132 18.45 -9.84 -18.94
C PRO A 132 17.35 -9.00 -19.59
N SER A 133 16.08 -9.20 -19.21
CA SER A 133 14.95 -8.41 -19.74
C SER A 133 14.92 -6.99 -19.17
N THR A 134 15.65 -6.71 -18.10
CA THR A 134 15.78 -5.38 -17.49
C THR A 134 17.25 -5.01 -17.27
N PRO A 135 18.01 -4.81 -18.39
CA PRO A 135 19.43 -4.44 -18.29
C PRO A 135 19.58 -3.02 -17.71
N TRP A 136 20.72 -2.75 -17.09
CA TRP A 136 21.07 -1.39 -16.69
C TRP A 136 20.97 -0.43 -17.90
N PRO A 137 20.44 0.78 -17.78
CA PRO A 137 20.03 1.50 -16.56
C PRO A 137 18.56 1.29 -16.11
N GLN A 138 17.88 0.31 -16.65
CA GLN A 138 16.50 0.02 -16.25
C GLN A 138 16.43 -0.49 -14.80
N TRP A 139 15.33 -0.20 -14.13
CA TRP A 139 15.09 -0.73 -12.79
C TRP A 139 14.94 -2.26 -12.87
N PRO A 140 15.75 -3.04 -12.17
CA PRO A 140 15.72 -4.49 -12.29
C PRO A 140 14.44 -5.08 -11.72
N VAL A 141 13.79 -5.95 -12.52
CA VAL A 141 12.71 -6.81 -12.05
C VAL A 141 13.34 -8.03 -11.36
N VAL A 142 13.51 -7.94 -10.05
CA VAL A 142 14.10 -9.00 -9.23
C VAL A 142 13.24 -9.26 -7.99
N LEU A 143 13.30 -10.48 -7.47
CA LEU A 143 12.67 -10.82 -6.21
C LEU A 143 13.33 -10.04 -5.06
N LYS A 144 12.58 -9.09 -4.51
CA LYS A 144 13.01 -8.33 -3.34
C LYS A 144 12.54 -9.01 -2.07
N THR A 145 13.47 -9.24 -1.16
CA THR A 145 13.18 -9.68 0.20
C THR A 145 13.61 -8.57 1.14
N THR A 146 12.67 -8.03 1.88
CA THR A 146 12.93 -6.96 2.87
C THR A 146 13.11 -7.58 4.25
N SER A 147 13.66 -6.82 5.19
CA SER A 147 13.72 -7.23 6.60
C SER A 147 12.37 -7.64 7.17
N SER A 148 11.26 -7.02 6.71
CA SER A 148 9.92 -7.40 7.12
C SER A 148 9.50 -8.78 6.63
N HIS A 149 9.91 -9.19 5.42
CA HIS A 149 9.70 -10.55 4.94
C HIS A 149 10.50 -11.58 5.75
N GLU A 150 11.72 -11.21 6.17
CA GLU A 150 12.61 -12.07 6.97
C GLU A 150 12.09 -12.30 8.39
N GLU A 151 11.22 -11.41 8.91
CA GLU A 151 10.54 -11.61 10.20
C GLU A 151 9.60 -12.83 10.19
N GLY A 152 9.17 -13.29 9.00
CA GLY A 152 8.44 -14.55 8.81
C GLY A 152 7.11 -14.35 8.06
N CYS A 153 7.03 -14.94 6.86
CA CYS A 153 5.79 -15.06 6.10
C CYS A 153 5.90 -16.14 5.04
N ILE A 154 4.74 -16.61 4.57
CA ILE A 154 4.63 -17.42 3.36
C ILE A 154 4.28 -16.50 2.21
N ARG A 155 5.08 -16.50 1.14
CA ARG A 155 4.83 -15.70 -0.06
C ARG A 155 4.38 -16.59 -1.21
N ARG A 156 3.32 -16.16 -1.90
CA ARG A 156 2.74 -16.91 -3.01
C ARG A 156 2.43 -15.95 -4.17
N TRP A 157 2.58 -16.44 -5.40
CA TRP A 157 2.43 -15.66 -6.63
C TRP A 157 1.43 -16.32 -7.57
N CYS A 158 1.06 -15.59 -8.62
CA CYS A 158 0.07 -16.03 -9.60
C CYS A 158 -1.27 -16.43 -8.97
N LEU A 159 -1.73 -15.68 -7.97
CA LEU A 159 -3.01 -15.91 -7.30
C LEU A 159 -3.90 -14.68 -7.41
N THR A 160 -5.10 -14.87 -7.93
CA THR A 160 -6.19 -13.88 -7.86
C THR A 160 -7.17 -14.25 -6.76
N SER A 161 -7.83 -13.25 -6.17
CA SER A 161 -8.85 -13.46 -5.14
C SER A 161 -10.23 -13.39 -5.77
N ASN A 162 -11.08 -14.41 -5.56
CA ASN A 162 -12.40 -14.51 -6.15
C ASN A 162 -13.52 -14.07 -5.20
N GLN A 163 -13.41 -14.43 -3.91
CA GLN A 163 -14.37 -14.02 -2.89
C GLN A 163 -13.78 -14.12 -1.49
N PHE A 164 -14.28 -13.31 -0.58
CA PHE A 164 -14.05 -13.43 0.84
C PHE A 164 -15.08 -14.38 1.44
N LEU A 165 -14.62 -15.34 2.21
CA LEU A 165 -15.46 -16.29 2.93
C LEU A 165 -15.63 -15.82 4.37
N GLY A 166 -16.83 -16.00 4.92
CA GLY A 166 -17.10 -15.52 6.26
C GLY A 166 -18.07 -16.37 7.05
N LYS A 167 -18.01 -16.21 8.37
CA LYS A 167 -18.94 -16.81 9.32
C LYS A 167 -19.32 -15.77 10.38
N ASN A 168 -20.60 -15.66 10.67
CA ASN A 168 -21.11 -14.68 11.66
C ASN A 168 -20.65 -13.23 11.39
N GLY A 169 -20.56 -12.84 10.11
CA GLY A 169 -20.17 -11.48 9.73
C GLY A 169 -18.67 -11.19 9.80
N ASN A 170 -17.83 -12.17 10.09
CA ASN A 170 -16.37 -12.03 10.12
C ASN A 170 -15.72 -12.86 9.02
N VAL A 171 -14.62 -12.37 8.45
CA VAL A 171 -13.83 -13.11 7.48
C VAL A 171 -13.21 -14.36 8.13
N THR A 172 -13.24 -15.47 7.40
CA THR A 172 -12.62 -16.75 7.82
C THR A 172 -11.65 -17.29 6.78
N GLY A 173 -11.62 -16.70 5.59
CA GLY A 173 -10.73 -17.08 4.52
C GLY A 173 -11.02 -16.35 3.23
N VAL A 174 -10.19 -16.60 2.23
CA VAL A 174 -10.33 -16.06 0.88
C VAL A 174 -10.23 -17.21 -0.11
N GLU A 175 -11.22 -17.34 -1.00
CA GLU A 175 -11.09 -18.20 -2.16
C GLU A 175 -10.18 -17.52 -3.17
N VAL A 176 -9.09 -18.19 -3.49
CA VAL A 176 -8.13 -17.73 -4.50
C VAL A 176 -8.09 -18.71 -5.66
N GLU A 177 -7.67 -18.22 -6.82
CA GLU A 177 -7.53 -19.00 -8.02
C GLU A 177 -6.15 -18.76 -8.63
N GLU A 178 -5.51 -19.85 -9.06
CA GLU A 178 -4.26 -19.77 -9.80
C GLU A 178 -4.47 -19.11 -11.17
N VAL A 179 -3.55 -18.23 -11.55
CA VAL A 179 -3.59 -17.53 -12.82
C VAL A 179 -2.31 -17.72 -13.62
N GLU A 180 -2.44 -17.72 -14.94
CA GLU A 180 -1.34 -17.71 -15.89
C GLU A 180 -1.27 -16.35 -16.59
N TRP A 181 -0.06 -15.84 -16.77
CA TRP A 181 0.20 -14.65 -17.54
C TRP A 181 0.66 -15.03 -18.94
N ILE A 182 -0.19 -14.80 -19.93
CA ILE A 182 0.08 -15.12 -21.33
C ILE A 182 0.75 -13.91 -21.97
N PRO A 183 2.01 -14.02 -22.44
CA PRO A 183 2.67 -12.94 -23.17
C PRO A 183 1.86 -12.54 -24.40
N ALA A 184 1.78 -11.25 -24.68
CA ALA A 184 1.20 -10.78 -25.93
C ALA A 184 2.13 -11.09 -27.12
N THR A 185 1.57 -11.56 -28.21
CA THR A 185 2.33 -11.91 -29.43
C THR A 185 2.73 -10.69 -30.26
N ASP A 186 2.08 -9.54 -29.99
CA ASP A 186 2.28 -8.27 -30.69
C ASP A 186 3.13 -7.25 -29.92
N GLY A 187 3.80 -7.68 -28.84
CA GLY A 187 4.54 -6.80 -27.94
C GLY A 187 3.66 -5.95 -27.01
N GLY A 188 2.36 -6.22 -26.98
CA GLY A 188 1.40 -5.60 -26.07
C GLY A 188 1.56 -6.04 -24.62
N ARG A 189 0.54 -5.76 -23.80
CA ARG A 189 0.54 -6.18 -22.39
C ARG A 189 0.15 -7.65 -22.25
N PRO A 190 0.83 -8.43 -21.41
CA PRO A 190 0.42 -9.79 -21.09
C PRO A 190 -1.03 -9.83 -20.59
N THR A 191 -1.75 -10.88 -20.94
CA THR A 191 -3.13 -11.11 -20.49
C THR A 191 -3.16 -12.14 -19.36
N LEU A 192 -4.02 -11.90 -18.39
CA LEU A 192 -4.24 -12.80 -17.27
C LEU A 192 -5.30 -13.82 -17.62
N LYS A 193 -5.02 -15.11 -17.40
CA LYS A 193 -5.95 -16.21 -17.63
C LYS A 193 -6.09 -17.06 -16.36
N PRO A 194 -7.31 -17.16 -15.79
CA PRO A 194 -7.58 -18.11 -14.73
C PRO A 194 -7.37 -19.57 -15.17
N THR A 195 -6.79 -20.39 -14.31
CA THR A 195 -6.52 -21.81 -14.61
C THR A 195 -7.66 -22.74 -14.21
N GLY A 196 -8.61 -22.26 -13.41
CA GLY A 196 -9.67 -23.07 -12.79
C GLY A 196 -9.24 -23.76 -11.50
N LYS A 197 -7.97 -23.71 -11.12
CA LYS A 197 -7.49 -24.29 -9.85
C LYS A 197 -7.76 -23.32 -8.72
N LYS A 198 -8.71 -23.66 -7.88
CA LYS A 198 -9.14 -22.86 -6.75
C LYS A 198 -8.74 -23.50 -5.43
N GLU A 199 -8.47 -22.68 -4.45
CA GLU A 199 -8.24 -23.09 -3.07
C GLU A 199 -8.72 -22.00 -2.10
N VAL A 200 -8.83 -22.35 -0.83
CA VAL A 200 -9.16 -21.42 0.23
C VAL A 200 -7.92 -21.20 1.10
N ILE A 201 -7.54 -19.93 1.24
CA ILE A 201 -6.54 -19.53 2.24
C ILE A 201 -7.30 -19.08 3.47
N GLU A 202 -7.12 -19.78 4.58
CA GLU A 202 -7.71 -19.41 5.87
C GLU A 202 -7.12 -18.10 6.38
N ALA A 203 -7.98 -17.17 6.79
CA ALA A 203 -7.56 -15.88 7.33
C ALA A 203 -8.62 -15.33 8.29
N ASP A 204 -8.19 -14.89 9.45
CA ASP A 204 -9.00 -14.15 10.43
C ASP A 204 -8.89 -12.64 10.21
N MET A 205 -7.96 -12.22 9.37
CA MET A 205 -7.70 -10.85 9.00
C MET A 205 -7.11 -10.77 7.60
N VAL A 206 -7.64 -9.84 6.79
CA VAL A 206 -7.15 -9.57 5.43
C VAL A 206 -6.71 -8.11 5.33
N LEU A 207 -5.53 -7.89 4.76
CA LEU A 207 -4.96 -6.57 4.51
C LEU A 207 -4.81 -6.33 3.02
N LEU A 208 -5.55 -5.34 2.50
CA LEU A 208 -5.51 -4.96 1.09
C LEU A 208 -4.35 -3.99 0.86
N ALA A 209 -3.29 -4.47 0.21
CA ALA A 209 -2.05 -3.74 -0.08
C ALA A 209 -1.77 -3.65 -1.59
N MET A 210 -2.80 -3.42 -2.40
CA MET A 210 -2.78 -3.48 -3.86
C MET A 210 -2.40 -2.15 -4.54
N GLY A 211 -1.82 -1.21 -3.78
CA GLY A 211 -1.45 0.12 -4.27
C GLY A 211 -2.58 1.14 -4.20
N PHE A 212 -2.36 2.27 -4.88
CA PHE A 212 -3.22 3.44 -4.78
C PHE A 212 -3.72 3.89 -6.14
N LEU A 213 -4.82 4.64 -6.13
CA LEU A 213 -5.36 5.28 -7.32
C LEU A 213 -4.71 6.66 -7.47
N LYS A 214 -4.33 7.03 -8.69
CA LYS A 214 -3.89 8.40 -8.96
C LYS A 214 -5.05 9.35 -8.66
N PRO A 215 -4.83 10.48 -7.95
CA PRO A 215 -5.88 11.47 -7.72
C PRO A 215 -6.46 11.97 -9.05
N GLU A 216 -7.76 12.21 -9.06
CA GLU A 216 -8.37 13.01 -10.12
C GLU A 216 -7.77 14.42 -10.05
N GLN A 217 -7.40 14.95 -11.21
CA GLN A 217 -6.84 16.28 -11.31
C GLN A 217 -7.91 17.21 -11.93
N PRO A 218 -8.51 18.11 -11.14
CA PRO A 218 -9.37 19.13 -11.70
C PRO A 218 -8.54 20.08 -12.59
N ASN A 219 -9.20 20.86 -13.44
CA ASN A 219 -8.56 21.93 -14.17
C ASN A 219 -8.23 23.05 -13.19
N PHE A 220 -6.98 23.10 -12.77
CA PHE A 220 -6.49 24.16 -11.90
C PHE A 220 -6.17 25.43 -12.70
N ALA A 221 -6.13 26.56 -12.00
CA ALA A 221 -5.63 27.81 -12.54
C ALA A 221 -4.11 27.72 -12.85
N ASP A 222 -3.60 28.60 -13.69
CA ASP A 222 -2.21 28.59 -14.19
C ASP A 222 -1.15 28.72 -13.07
N ASN A 223 -1.53 29.27 -11.92
CA ASN A 223 -0.66 29.42 -10.76
C ASN A 223 -0.74 28.25 -9.75
N VAL A 224 -1.40 27.14 -10.10
CA VAL A 224 -1.50 25.95 -9.26
C VAL A 224 -0.67 24.82 -9.85
N PHE A 225 0.29 24.35 -9.10
CA PHE A 225 1.22 23.31 -9.47
C PHE A 225 0.98 22.02 -8.66
N LEU A 226 1.30 20.90 -9.25
CA LEU A 226 1.25 19.59 -8.58
C LEU A 226 2.66 19.05 -8.45
N ALA A 227 3.00 18.49 -7.29
CA ALA A 227 4.29 17.86 -7.07
C ALA A 227 4.19 16.50 -6.39
N GLY A 228 5.23 15.67 -6.58
CA GLY A 228 5.32 14.34 -6.02
C GLY A 228 4.21 13.39 -6.50
N ASP A 229 3.72 12.54 -5.60
CA ASP A 229 2.69 11.54 -5.94
C ASP A 229 1.35 12.15 -6.31
N ALA A 230 1.06 13.39 -5.92
CA ALA A 230 -0.12 14.11 -6.38
C ALA A 230 -0.09 14.35 -7.89
N ALA A 231 1.09 14.59 -8.46
CA ALA A 231 1.28 14.80 -9.89
C ALA A 231 1.35 13.48 -10.69
N THR A 232 2.12 12.51 -10.19
CA THR A 232 2.54 11.34 -10.98
C THR A 232 1.85 10.03 -10.58
N GLY A 233 1.17 10.00 -9.45
CA GLY A 233 0.66 8.79 -8.81
C GLY A 233 1.66 8.20 -7.80
N ALA A 234 1.24 7.17 -7.07
CA ALA A 234 2.05 6.56 -6.01
C ALA A 234 3.42 6.09 -6.51
N SER A 235 4.46 6.52 -5.81
CA SER A 235 5.85 6.24 -6.18
C SER A 235 6.74 6.06 -4.93
N LEU A 236 8.03 5.82 -5.15
CA LEU A 236 9.02 5.85 -4.07
C LEU A 236 9.26 7.30 -3.63
N VAL A 237 9.55 7.50 -2.34
CA VAL A 237 9.80 8.84 -1.76
C VAL A 237 10.86 9.63 -2.53
N VAL A 238 11.92 8.97 -3.04
CA VAL A 238 12.95 9.63 -3.85
C VAL A 238 12.42 10.19 -5.16
N ARG A 239 11.44 9.55 -5.78
CA ARG A 239 10.79 10.04 -7.00
C ARG A 239 9.83 11.18 -6.69
N ALA A 240 9.05 11.04 -5.61
CA ALA A 240 8.17 12.10 -5.16
C ALA A 240 8.95 13.40 -4.85
N MET A 241 10.10 13.27 -4.17
CA MET A 241 10.97 14.42 -3.87
C MET A 241 11.62 15.02 -5.13
N ALA A 242 11.96 14.20 -6.11
CA ALA A 242 12.56 14.69 -7.37
C ALA A 242 11.53 15.39 -8.28
N GLY A 243 10.24 15.18 -8.06
CA GLY A 243 9.16 15.82 -8.82
C GLY A 243 8.62 17.11 -8.17
N GLY A 244 9.20 17.49 -6.99
CA GLY A 244 8.80 18.67 -6.21
C GLY A 244 9.76 19.89 -6.36
#